data_0fa6a74bc4c9f64659667755f46633c3
#
_entry.id   0fa6a74bc4c9f64659667755f46633c3
#
_cell.length_a   1.000
_cell.length_b   1.000
_cell.length_c   1.000
_cell.angle_alpha   90.00
_cell.angle_beta   90.00
_cell.angle_gamma   90.00
#
_symmetry.space_group_name_H-M   'P 1'
#
loop_
_entity.id
_entity.type
_entity.pdbx_description
1 polymer ?
#
loop_
_entity_poly.entity_id
_entity_poly.type
_entity_poly.pdbx_seq_one_letter_code
_entity_poly.pdbx_strand_id
1 'polypeptide(L)'
;VKGVDWVSGSGEAGHTSCEMIVNCAGMWGHEVGKMAGVNIPLHACEHFYIVSEPIEGLSQLPVLRVPDECAYYKEDAGKLMLGAFEPNAKPWAADGIPDDFEFDQLQEDFDHFEPILEMAVNRIPMLGKAGIHTFFNGPESFTPDNAYHLGQAPELDNFWLAAGFNSIGIQSAGGAGMAFSQWMNDGQKPFALGDVDISRMHPFQGT
;
A
#
# COMPACT_ATOMS: atom_id res chain seq x y z
N VAL A 1 18.45 -8.48 -15.67
CA VAL A 1 17.20 -9.15 -16.09
C VAL A 1 17.15 -9.20 -17.61
N LYS A 2 16.52 -10.24 -18.18
CA LYS A 2 16.36 -10.40 -19.65
C LYS A 2 14.94 -10.77 -20.07
N GLY A 3 14.08 -11.09 -19.14
CA GLY A 3 12.72 -11.50 -19.42
C GLY A 3 12.00 -12.07 -18.20
N VAL A 4 10.75 -12.45 -18.42
CA VAL A 4 9.87 -13.07 -17.43
C VAL A 4 9.26 -14.32 -18.02
N ASP A 5 9.35 -15.42 -17.31
CA ASP A 5 8.54 -16.62 -17.57
C ASP A 5 7.23 -16.49 -16.82
N TRP A 6 6.13 -16.80 -17.46
CA TRP A 6 4.79 -16.63 -16.88
C TRP A 6 3.90 -17.84 -17.16
N VAL A 7 2.92 -18.03 -16.29
CA VAL A 7 1.84 -19.00 -16.47
C VAL A 7 0.52 -18.27 -16.30
N SER A 8 -0.38 -18.41 -17.27
CA SER A 8 -1.71 -17.83 -17.20
C SER A 8 -2.63 -18.63 -16.26
N GLY A 9 -3.75 -18.04 -15.83
CA GLY A 9 -4.77 -18.74 -15.07
C GLY A 9 -5.41 -19.95 -15.80
N SER A 10 -5.27 -20.04 -17.14
CA SER A 10 -5.67 -21.21 -17.93
C SER A 10 -4.57 -22.28 -18.03
N GLY A 11 -3.41 -22.06 -17.40
CA GLY A 11 -2.28 -23.00 -17.45
C GLY A 11 -1.38 -22.87 -18.69
N GLU A 12 -1.59 -21.86 -19.54
CA GLU A 12 -0.69 -21.58 -20.64
C GLU A 12 0.61 -20.95 -20.11
N ALA A 13 1.76 -21.51 -20.48
CA ALA A 13 3.07 -20.99 -20.11
C ALA A 13 3.70 -20.22 -21.28
N GLY A 14 4.42 -19.17 -20.98
CA GLY A 14 5.10 -18.35 -21.97
C GLY A 14 6.31 -17.61 -21.42
N HIS A 15 7.03 -16.94 -22.33
CA HIS A 15 8.16 -16.10 -22.01
C HIS A 15 8.01 -14.74 -22.67
N THR A 16 8.32 -13.67 -21.92
CA THR A 16 8.38 -12.30 -22.45
C THR A 16 9.78 -11.76 -22.25
N SER A 17 10.50 -11.49 -23.32
CA SER A 17 11.80 -10.84 -23.27
C SER A 17 11.62 -9.35 -22.99
N CYS A 18 12.46 -8.79 -22.14
CA CYS A 18 12.45 -7.35 -21.83
C CYS A 18 13.86 -6.87 -21.46
N GLU A 19 14.09 -5.58 -21.62
CA GLU A 19 15.34 -4.94 -21.22
C GLU A 19 15.33 -4.54 -19.75
N MET A 20 14.14 -4.24 -19.20
CA MET A 20 13.93 -3.83 -17.81
C MET A 20 12.66 -4.47 -17.26
N ILE A 21 12.64 -4.73 -15.96
CA ILE A 21 11.45 -5.11 -15.20
C ILE A 21 11.18 -4.07 -14.13
N VAL A 22 9.92 -3.68 -13.99
CA VAL A 22 9.47 -2.82 -12.89
C VAL A 22 8.52 -3.63 -12.00
N ASN A 23 8.93 -3.88 -10.77
CA ASN A 23 8.11 -4.53 -9.76
C ASN A 23 7.18 -3.47 -9.10
N CYS A 24 5.91 -3.49 -9.48
CA CYS A 24 4.83 -2.70 -8.89
C CYS A 24 3.77 -3.60 -8.26
N ALA A 25 4.17 -4.74 -7.70
CA ALA A 25 3.27 -5.80 -7.28
C ALA A 25 2.59 -5.55 -5.91
N GLY A 26 2.65 -4.32 -5.37
CA GLY A 26 1.99 -3.97 -4.11
C GLY A 26 2.50 -4.85 -2.96
N MET A 27 1.60 -5.50 -2.23
CA MET A 27 1.98 -6.37 -1.11
C MET A 27 2.73 -7.64 -1.55
N TRP A 28 2.57 -8.09 -2.80
CA TRP A 28 3.33 -9.21 -3.39
C TRP A 28 4.73 -8.79 -3.90
N GLY A 29 5.10 -7.52 -3.72
CA GLY A 29 6.40 -7.01 -4.18
C GLY A 29 7.60 -7.76 -3.61
N HIS A 30 7.49 -8.24 -2.37
CA HIS A 30 8.51 -9.04 -1.71
C HIS A 30 8.70 -10.41 -2.40
N GLU A 31 7.60 -11.12 -2.70
CA GLU A 31 7.61 -12.42 -3.38
C GLU A 31 8.15 -12.30 -4.79
N VAL A 32 7.75 -11.28 -5.54
CA VAL A 32 8.30 -11.01 -6.89
C VAL A 32 9.79 -10.69 -6.81
N GLY A 33 10.23 -9.96 -5.78
CA GLY A 33 11.65 -9.74 -5.53
C GLY A 33 12.41 -11.03 -5.30
N LYS A 34 11.88 -11.94 -4.47
CA LYS A 34 12.48 -13.26 -4.21
C LYS A 34 12.67 -14.08 -5.48
N MET A 35 11.73 -14.05 -6.42
CA MET A 35 11.87 -14.74 -7.72
C MET A 35 13.08 -14.25 -8.50
N ALA A 36 13.46 -13.00 -8.32
CA ALA A 36 14.61 -12.36 -8.96
C ALA A 36 15.89 -12.40 -8.11
N GLY A 37 15.85 -12.99 -6.91
CA GLY A 37 16.96 -12.97 -5.96
C GLY A 37 17.22 -11.60 -5.32
N VAL A 38 16.21 -10.72 -5.35
CA VAL A 38 16.25 -9.37 -4.76
C VAL A 38 15.44 -9.39 -3.47
N ASN A 39 16.06 -8.91 -2.39
CA ASN A 39 15.38 -8.77 -1.12
C ASN A 39 14.72 -7.39 -1.02
N ILE A 40 13.39 -7.39 -0.89
CA ILE A 40 12.60 -6.16 -0.75
C ILE A 40 11.96 -6.16 0.64
N PRO A 41 12.39 -5.28 1.56
CA PRO A 41 11.84 -5.22 2.90
C PRO A 41 10.42 -4.64 2.87
N LEU A 42 9.45 -5.52 2.71
CA LEU A 42 8.02 -5.23 2.72
C LEU A 42 7.32 -6.20 3.66
N HIS A 43 6.30 -5.73 4.34
CA HIS A 43 5.42 -6.57 5.15
C HIS A 43 3.97 -6.20 4.91
N ALA A 44 3.11 -7.19 4.73
CA ALA A 44 1.69 -6.98 4.65
C ALA A 44 1.08 -6.82 6.05
N CYS A 45 0.28 -5.77 6.23
CA CYS A 45 -0.46 -5.53 7.46
C CYS A 45 -1.92 -5.29 7.15
N GLU A 46 -2.79 -5.60 8.10
CA GLU A 46 -4.20 -5.25 8.06
C GLU A 46 -4.36 -3.73 8.05
N HIS A 47 -5.29 -3.23 7.26
CA HIS A 47 -5.58 -1.80 7.14
C HIS A 47 -7.07 -1.57 7.02
N PHE A 48 -7.61 -0.62 7.80
CA PHE A 48 -9.04 -0.53 8.04
C PHE A 48 -9.63 0.79 7.56
N TYR A 49 -10.87 0.70 7.07
CA TYR A 49 -11.78 1.84 7.01
C TYR A 49 -13.22 1.38 7.22
N ILE A 50 -14.06 2.30 7.66
CA ILE A 50 -15.50 2.11 7.70
C ILE A 50 -16.21 3.13 6.80
N VAL A 51 -17.39 2.77 6.33
CA VAL A 51 -18.34 3.68 5.69
C VAL A 51 -19.60 3.67 6.53
N SER A 52 -20.06 4.85 6.94
CA SER A 52 -21.29 4.98 7.73
C SER A 52 -22.54 4.69 6.89
N GLU A 53 -23.65 4.43 7.55
CA GLU A 53 -24.96 4.63 6.93
C GLU A 53 -25.16 6.10 6.54
N PRO A 54 -26.11 6.44 5.66
CA PRO A 54 -26.38 7.82 5.27
C PRO A 54 -26.65 8.71 6.49
N ILE A 55 -26.02 9.89 6.51
CA ILE A 55 -26.15 10.86 7.59
C ILE A 55 -26.97 12.03 7.07
N GLU A 56 -28.13 12.29 7.69
CA GLU A 56 -29.02 13.38 7.31
C GLU A 56 -28.32 14.73 7.44
N GLY A 57 -28.39 15.54 6.39
CA GLY A 57 -27.77 16.88 6.34
C GLY A 57 -26.27 16.88 6.07
N LEU A 58 -25.65 15.72 5.85
CA LEU A 58 -24.26 15.67 5.39
C LEU A 58 -24.21 16.16 3.93
N SER A 59 -23.46 17.22 3.70
CA SER A 59 -23.23 17.79 2.38
C SER A 59 -21.82 17.49 1.89
N GLN A 60 -21.53 17.81 0.64
CA GLN A 60 -20.20 17.67 0.08
C GLN A 60 -19.15 18.43 0.92
N LEU A 61 -18.18 17.71 1.43
CA LEU A 61 -17.09 18.23 2.26
C LEU A 61 -15.73 17.90 1.63
N PRO A 62 -14.71 18.73 1.88
CA PRO A 62 -13.33 18.35 1.53
C PRO A 62 -12.89 17.15 2.35
N VAL A 63 -11.94 16.38 1.81
CA VAL A 63 -11.26 15.33 2.59
C VAL A 63 -10.52 15.96 3.76
N LEU A 64 -10.72 15.40 4.93
CA LEU A 64 -10.03 15.80 6.16
C LEU A 64 -9.06 14.69 6.58
N ARG A 65 -7.82 15.02 6.85
CA ARG A 65 -6.85 14.16 7.50
C ARG A 65 -6.42 14.76 8.84
N VAL A 66 -6.40 13.92 9.88
CA VAL A 66 -6.00 14.30 11.24
C VAL A 66 -4.88 13.34 11.68
N PRO A 67 -3.61 13.66 11.37
CA PRO A 67 -2.47 12.77 11.65
C PRO A 67 -2.34 12.39 13.12
N ASP A 68 -2.57 13.34 14.03
CA ASP A 68 -2.47 13.12 15.48
C ASP A 68 -3.53 12.15 16.03
N GLU A 69 -4.61 11.94 15.29
CA GLU A 69 -5.67 10.95 15.59
C GLU A 69 -5.58 9.70 14.70
N CYS A 70 -4.55 9.62 13.90
CA CYS A 70 -4.35 8.51 12.95
C CYS A 70 -5.54 8.26 12.04
N ALA A 71 -6.30 9.33 11.68
CA ALA A 71 -7.57 9.21 10.97
C ALA A 71 -7.65 10.12 9.74
N TYR A 72 -8.45 9.68 8.76
CA TYR A 72 -8.91 10.52 7.67
C TYR A 72 -10.42 10.32 7.44
N TYR A 73 -11.04 11.35 6.89
CA TYR A 73 -12.48 11.38 6.66
C TYR A 73 -12.76 11.83 5.23
N LYS A 74 -13.71 11.16 4.59
CA LYS A 74 -14.19 11.51 3.26
C LYS A 74 -15.72 11.41 3.23
N GLU A 75 -16.36 12.48 2.78
CA GLU A 75 -17.78 12.40 2.42
C GLU A 75 -17.94 11.72 1.06
N ASP A 76 -18.91 10.81 0.93
CA ASP A 76 -19.22 10.12 -0.30
C ASP A 76 -20.72 9.77 -0.35
N ALA A 77 -21.45 10.48 -1.20
CA ALA A 77 -22.89 10.27 -1.42
C ALA A 77 -23.73 10.29 -0.13
N GLY A 78 -23.49 11.24 0.75
CA GLY A 78 -24.22 11.41 2.02
C GLY A 78 -23.80 10.44 3.12
N LYS A 79 -22.74 9.66 2.90
CA LYS A 79 -22.11 8.79 3.88
C LYS A 79 -20.75 9.36 4.28
N LEU A 80 -20.26 9.00 5.44
CA LEU A 80 -18.92 9.37 5.89
C LEU A 80 -18.04 8.13 5.94
N MET A 81 -16.95 8.17 5.17
CA MET A 81 -15.86 7.22 5.28
C MET A 81 -14.90 7.70 6.37
N LEU A 82 -14.55 6.81 7.29
CA LEU A 82 -13.50 6.97 8.27
C LEU A 82 -12.43 5.91 7.99
N GLY A 83 -11.25 6.33 7.62
CA GLY A 83 -10.11 5.43 7.47
C GLY A 83 -9.06 5.68 8.55
N ALA A 84 -8.29 4.67 8.83
CA ALA A 84 -7.29 4.65 9.87
C ALA A 84 -5.86 4.59 9.31
N PHE A 85 -4.91 5.08 10.08
CA PHE A 85 -3.48 4.80 9.96
C PHE A 85 -3.02 4.26 11.32
N GLU A 86 -3.30 3.00 11.57
CA GLU A 86 -3.14 2.36 12.86
C GLU A 86 -1.71 2.52 13.38
N PRO A 87 -1.50 3.10 14.57
CA PRO A 87 -0.16 3.29 15.14
C PRO A 87 0.52 1.96 15.48
N ASN A 88 -0.29 0.93 15.71
CA ASN A 88 0.16 -0.45 15.92
C ASN A 88 -0.41 -1.31 14.79
N ALA A 89 0.27 -1.32 13.65
CA ALA A 89 -0.15 -2.14 12.53
C ALA A 89 -0.18 -3.63 12.92
N LYS A 90 -1.22 -4.34 12.47
CA LYS A 90 -1.38 -5.78 12.71
C LYS A 90 -0.79 -6.55 11.54
N PRO A 91 0.34 -7.26 11.72
CA PRO A 91 0.96 -8.03 10.65
C PRO A 91 0.01 -9.12 10.12
N TRP A 92 0.03 -9.30 8.80
CA TRP A 92 -0.73 -10.34 8.13
C TRP A 92 0.19 -11.13 7.18
N ALA A 93 -0.07 -12.42 7.05
CA ALA A 93 0.68 -13.32 6.16
C ALA A 93 2.21 -13.28 6.39
N ALA A 94 2.64 -13.35 7.65
CA ALA A 94 4.06 -13.31 8.00
C ALA A 94 4.90 -14.44 7.36
N ASP A 95 4.28 -15.59 7.09
CA ASP A 95 4.92 -16.74 6.44
C ASP A 95 4.78 -16.73 4.90
N GLY A 96 4.22 -15.67 4.34
CA GLY A 96 3.92 -15.51 2.92
C GLY A 96 2.43 -15.34 2.64
N ILE A 97 2.13 -14.57 1.59
CA ILE A 97 0.73 -14.34 1.17
C ILE A 97 0.18 -15.64 0.59
N PRO A 98 -1.03 -16.11 0.99
CA PRO A 98 -1.62 -17.30 0.38
C PRO A 98 -1.80 -17.16 -1.13
N ASP A 99 -1.49 -18.23 -1.87
CA ASP A 99 -1.52 -18.23 -3.34
C ASP A 99 -2.93 -17.98 -3.92
N ASP A 100 -3.97 -18.30 -3.15
CA ASP A 100 -5.38 -18.13 -3.51
C ASP A 100 -5.99 -16.81 -3.02
N PHE A 101 -5.21 -15.97 -2.33
CA PHE A 101 -5.70 -14.67 -1.87
C PHE A 101 -5.71 -13.65 -3.00
N GLU A 102 -6.88 -13.41 -3.57
CA GLU A 102 -7.11 -12.40 -4.59
C GLU A 102 -8.51 -11.79 -4.48
N PHE A 103 -8.64 -10.48 -4.66
CA PHE A 103 -9.90 -9.73 -4.61
C PHE A 103 -10.75 -10.00 -3.35
N ASP A 104 -10.09 -10.29 -2.23
CA ASP A 104 -10.73 -10.67 -0.98
C ASP A 104 -10.47 -9.64 0.12
N GLN A 105 -11.17 -9.80 1.23
CA GLN A 105 -11.08 -9.00 2.43
C GLN A 105 -10.76 -9.90 3.61
N LEU A 106 -10.09 -9.32 4.61
CA LEU A 106 -9.86 -9.96 5.89
C LEU A 106 -11.11 -9.81 6.79
N GLN A 107 -11.14 -10.57 7.86
CA GLN A 107 -12.21 -10.47 8.84
C GLN A 107 -12.23 -9.08 9.50
N GLU A 108 -13.43 -8.63 9.85
CA GLU A 108 -13.62 -7.40 10.62
C GLU A 108 -12.95 -7.52 11.99
N ASP A 109 -12.21 -6.50 12.38
CA ASP A 109 -11.56 -6.41 13.70
C ASP A 109 -11.97 -5.10 14.38
N PHE A 110 -13.14 -5.12 15.00
CA PHE A 110 -13.70 -3.96 15.69
C PHE A 110 -12.88 -3.58 16.92
N ASP A 111 -12.32 -4.55 17.64
CA ASP A 111 -11.54 -4.29 18.84
C ASP A 111 -10.27 -3.49 18.49
N HIS A 112 -9.64 -3.82 17.36
CA HIS A 112 -8.46 -3.09 16.88
C HIS A 112 -8.80 -1.70 16.37
N PHE A 113 -9.97 -1.53 15.76
CA PHE A 113 -10.43 -0.25 15.19
C PHE A 113 -11.07 0.69 16.22
N GLU A 114 -11.60 0.15 17.33
CA GLU A 114 -12.37 0.90 18.34
C GLU A 114 -11.68 2.18 18.83
N PRO A 115 -10.38 2.20 19.18
CA PRO A 115 -9.73 3.44 19.66
C PRO A 115 -9.77 4.58 18.64
N ILE A 116 -9.69 4.28 17.36
CA ILE A 116 -9.77 5.27 16.28
C ILE A 116 -11.21 5.73 16.08
N LEU A 117 -12.17 4.81 16.18
CA LEU A 117 -13.60 5.14 16.12
C LEU A 117 -14.02 6.05 17.26
N GLU A 118 -13.54 5.82 18.48
CA GLU A 118 -13.83 6.69 19.64
C GLU A 118 -13.31 8.12 19.42
N MET A 119 -12.06 8.27 18.96
CA MET A 119 -11.51 9.57 18.62
C MET A 119 -12.31 10.25 17.49
N ALA A 120 -12.70 9.48 16.49
CA ALA A 120 -13.50 9.98 15.37
C ALA A 120 -14.89 10.46 15.80
N VAL A 121 -15.56 9.76 16.70
CA VAL A 121 -16.86 10.16 17.28
C VAL A 121 -16.73 11.44 18.11
N ASN A 122 -15.63 11.59 18.85
CA ASN A 122 -15.36 12.83 19.58
C ASN A 122 -15.15 14.02 18.64
N ARG A 123 -14.52 13.83 17.50
CA ARG A 123 -14.30 14.87 16.49
C ARG A 123 -15.56 15.16 15.67
N ILE A 124 -16.29 14.14 15.27
CA ILE A 124 -17.49 14.21 14.43
C ILE A 124 -18.63 13.48 15.14
N PRO A 125 -19.33 14.14 16.10
CA PRO A 125 -20.32 13.48 16.94
C PRO A 125 -21.49 12.83 16.18
N MET A 126 -21.78 13.29 14.97
CA MET A 126 -22.81 12.66 14.12
C MET A 126 -22.45 11.22 13.72
N LEU A 127 -21.17 10.90 13.64
CA LEU A 127 -20.71 9.54 13.34
C LEU A 127 -21.14 8.54 14.42
N GLY A 128 -21.16 8.95 15.69
CA GLY A 128 -21.60 8.09 16.79
C GLY A 128 -23.10 7.80 16.83
N LYS A 129 -23.89 8.43 15.94
CA LYS A 129 -25.33 8.19 15.78
C LYS A 129 -25.64 7.42 14.49
N ALA A 130 -24.68 7.34 13.59
CA ALA A 130 -24.82 6.61 12.35
C ALA A 130 -24.46 5.13 12.56
N GLY A 131 -25.16 4.23 11.87
CA GLY A 131 -24.73 2.85 11.76
C GLY A 131 -23.50 2.71 10.86
N ILE A 132 -22.84 1.57 10.93
CA ILE A 132 -21.78 1.19 10.00
C ILE A 132 -22.41 0.42 8.84
N HIS A 133 -22.26 0.95 7.63
CA HIS A 133 -22.71 0.31 6.39
C HIS A 133 -21.69 -0.73 5.90
N THR A 134 -20.42 -0.37 5.97
CA THR A 134 -19.32 -1.25 5.54
C THR A 134 -18.17 -1.13 6.53
N PHE A 135 -17.65 -2.26 6.96
CA PHE A 135 -16.33 -2.36 7.58
C PHE A 135 -15.42 -3.04 6.55
N PHE A 136 -14.33 -2.39 6.22
CA PHE A 136 -13.35 -2.94 5.30
C PHE A 136 -12.05 -3.20 6.05
N ASN A 137 -11.53 -4.43 5.94
CA ASN A 137 -10.22 -4.80 6.38
C ASN A 137 -9.48 -5.41 5.20
N GLY A 138 -8.48 -4.73 4.69
CA GLY A 138 -7.68 -5.18 3.55
C GLY A 138 -6.20 -5.15 3.87
N PRO A 139 -5.43 -6.14 3.40
CA PRO A 139 -3.99 -6.12 3.60
C PRO A 139 -3.34 -5.10 2.67
N GLU A 140 -2.41 -4.34 3.21
CA GLU A 140 -1.56 -3.41 2.46
C GLU A 140 -0.08 -3.62 2.77
N SER A 141 0.77 -3.12 1.87
CA SER A 141 2.22 -3.25 1.95
C SER A 141 2.86 -2.08 2.67
N PHE A 142 3.62 -2.38 3.70
CA PHE A 142 4.34 -1.40 4.50
C PHE A 142 5.85 -1.65 4.49
N THR A 143 6.60 -0.57 4.63
CA THR A 143 8.06 -0.57 4.72
C THR A 143 8.51 -0.36 6.17
N PRO A 144 9.72 -0.83 6.54
CA PRO A 144 10.18 -0.71 7.93
C PRO A 144 10.45 0.73 8.39
N ASP A 145 10.69 1.64 7.45
CA ASP A 145 11.04 3.05 7.73
C ASP A 145 9.94 4.05 7.31
N ASN A 146 8.77 3.54 6.93
CA ASN A 146 7.63 4.34 6.48
C ASN A 146 7.88 5.18 5.21
N ALA A 147 8.97 4.91 4.48
CA ALA A 147 9.26 5.50 3.17
C ALA A 147 9.16 4.42 2.09
N TYR A 148 8.45 4.71 1.00
CA TYR A 148 8.29 3.72 -0.08
C TYR A 148 9.61 3.39 -0.79
N HIS A 149 9.65 2.29 -1.50
CA HIS A 149 10.80 1.87 -2.28
C HIS A 149 10.65 2.29 -3.74
N LEU A 150 11.61 3.07 -4.23
CA LEU A 150 11.69 3.51 -5.61
C LEU A 150 13.12 3.34 -6.13
N GLY A 151 13.29 2.85 -7.36
CA GLY A 151 14.60 2.80 -8.00
C GLY A 151 15.04 1.42 -8.43
N GLN A 152 16.26 1.33 -8.95
CA GLN A 152 16.85 0.06 -9.35
C GLN A 152 17.40 -0.70 -8.13
N ALA A 153 17.10 -1.99 -8.06
CA ALA A 153 17.64 -2.86 -7.03
C ALA A 153 19.18 -2.93 -7.12
N PRO A 154 19.91 -2.74 -6.01
CA PRO A 154 21.36 -2.81 -6.02
C PRO A 154 21.92 -4.21 -6.40
N GLU A 155 21.13 -5.27 -6.15
CA GLU A 155 21.51 -6.65 -6.34
C GLU A 155 21.37 -7.13 -7.79
N LEU A 156 20.56 -6.45 -8.60
CA LEU A 156 20.19 -6.94 -9.93
C LEU A 156 20.00 -5.80 -10.94
N ASP A 157 20.88 -5.73 -11.93
CA ASP A 157 20.76 -4.78 -13.02
C ASP A 157 19.43 -4.92 -13.77
N ASN A 158 18.83 -3.77 -14.10
CA ASN A 158 17.57 -3.66 -14.85
C ASN A 158 16.34 -4.24 -14.13
N PHE A 159 16.43 -4.46 -12.83
CA PHE A 159 15.29 -4.77 -11.97
C PHE A 159 14.95 -3.53 -11.12
N TRP A 160 13.81 -2.96 -11.38
CA TRP A 160 13.35 -1.71 -10.80
C TRP A 160 12.17 -1.93 -9.86
N LEU A 161 11.99 -1.05 -8.90
CA LEU A 161 10.99 -1.15 -7.85
C LEU A 161 10.16 0.14 -7.73
N ALA A 162 8.87 -0.03 -7.58
CA ALA A 162 7.94 0.99 -7.11
C ALA A 162 6.91 0.32 -6.20
N ALA A 163 7.24 0.18 -4.92
CA ALA A 163 6.47 -0.63 -3.97
C ALA A 163 6.50 -0.07 -2.55
N GLY A 164 5.63 -0.57 -1.66
CA GLY A 164 5.61 -0.20 -0.26
C GLY A 164 5.16 1.24 -0.02
N PHE A 165 4.14 1.70 -0.70
CA PHE A 165 3.67 3.09 -0.61
C PHE A 165 2.89 3.41 0.69
N ASN A 166 2.79 2.48 1.63
CA ASN A 166 2.28 2.74 2.99
C ASN A 166 0.92 3.47 2.96
N SER A 167 -0.05 2.95 2.19
CA SER A 167 -1.40 3.50 2.00
C SER A 167 -1.48 4.87 1.29
N ILE A 168 -0.37 5.39 0.74
CA ILE A 168 -0.36 6.65 -0.02
C ILE A 168 -0.11 6.45 -1.53
N GLY A 169 -0.22 5.22 -2.02
CA GLY A 169 0.14 4.87 -3.41
C GLY A 169 -0.65 5.64 -4.46
N ILE A 170 -1.96 5.74 -4.34
CA ILE A 170 -2.81 6.43 -5.33
C ILE A 170 -2.42 7.90 -5.45
N GLN A 171 -2.26 8.61 -4.34
CA GLN A 171 -1.89 10.03 -4.37
C GLN A 171 -0.44 10.27 -4.84
N SER A 172 0.45 9.30 -4.66
CA SER A 172 1.88 9.41 -4.99
C SER A 172 2.20 8.92 -6.41
N ALA A 173 1.33 8.13 -7.04
CA ALA A 173 1.58 7.43 -8.29
C ALA A 173 2.03 8.34 -9.43
N GLY A 174 1.38 9.50 -9.61
CA GLY A 174 1.73 10.44 -10.68
C GLY A 174 3.15 11.01 -10.55
N GLY A 175 3.51 11.48 -9.34
CA GLY A 175 4.84 12.02 -9.05
C GLY A 175 5.93 10.96 -9.08
N ALA A 176 5.66 9.81 -8.46
CA ALA A 176 6.58 8.67 -8.47
C ALA A 176 6.84 8.17 -9.90
N GLY A 177 5.78 7.99 -10.70
CA GLY A 177 5.90 7.56 -12.09
C GLY A 177 6.67 8.54 -12.97
N MET A 178 6.46 9.85 -12.79
CA MET A 178 7.23 10.87 -13.49
C MET A 178 8.72 10.80 -13.15
N ALA A 179 9.07 10.81 -11.87
CA ALA A 179 10.45 10.75 -11.42
C ALA A 179 11.13 9.44 -11.88
N PHE A 180 10.39 8.35 -11.82
CA PHE A 180 10.85 7.03 -12.20
C PHE A 180 11.15 6.91 -13.70
N SER A 181 10.22 7.39 -14.54
CA SER A 181 10.41 7.38 -15.99
C SER A 181 11.60 8.24 -16.45
N GLN A 182 11.79 9.39 -15.83
CA GLN A 182 12.97 10.23 -16.11
C GLN A 182 14.26 9.50 -15.68
N TRP A 183 14.28 8.92 -14.48
CA TRP A 183 15.44 8.19 -14.00
C TRP A 183 15.80 7.00 -14.90
N MET A 184 14.81 6.21 -15.32
CA MET A 184 15.04 5.07 -16.23
C MET A 184 15.57 5.51 -17.60
N ASN A 185 15.06 6.62 -18.16
CA ASN A 185 15.47 7.11 -19.48
C ASN A 185 16.86 7.79 -19.43
N ASP A 186 17.13 8.58 -18.41
CA ASP A 186 18.32 9.42 -18.34
C ASP A 186 19.48 8.74 -17.61
N GLY A 187 19.23 7.58 -16.97
CA GLY A 187 20.19 6.85 -16.16
C GLY A 187 20.60 7.55 -14.86
N GLN A 188 19.93 8.64 -14.50
CA GLN A 188 20.20 9.41 -13.29
C GLN A 188 18.93 9.97 -12.67
N LYS A 189 18.94 10.13 -11.35
CA LYS A 189 17.80 10.67 -10.60
C LYS A 189 17.51 12.11 -11.04
N PRO A 190 16.25 12.48 -11.30
CA PRO A 190 15.89 13.83 -11.73
C PRO A 190 16.03 14.88 -10.61
N PHE A 191 15.97 14.44 -9.37
CA PHE A 191 16.15 15.24 -8.15
C PHE A 191 16.54 14.34 -6.98
N ALA A 192 16.66 14.87 -5.77
CA ALA A 192 17.01 14.09 -4.59
C ALA A 192 15.88 13.09 -4.24
N LEU A 193 16.17 11.80 -4.37
CA LEU A 193 15.27 10.67 -4.07
C LEU A 193 15.88 9.75 -3.00
N GLY A 194 16.88 10.20 -2.26
CA GLY A 194 17.62 9.36 -1.31
C GLY A 194 16.75 8.70 -0.25
N ASP A 195 15.73 9.42 0.23
CA ASP A 195 14.84 8.92 1.29
C ASP A 195 13.91 7.80 0.81
N VAL A 196 13.72 7.65 -0.50
CA VAL A 196 12.85 6.61 -1.09
C VAL A 196 13.60 5.63 -1.99
N ASP A 197 14.87 5.88 -2.25
CA ASP A 197 15.70 4.98 -3.05
C ASP A 197 15.86 3.63 -2.34
N ILE A 198 15.58 2.54 -3.06
CA ILE A 198 15.75 1.19 -2.49
C ILE A 198 17.19 0.92 -2.05
N SER A 199 18.18 1.58 -2.63
CA SER A 199 19.60 1.43 -2.24
C SER A 199 19.91 1.87 -0.80
N ARG A 200 18.97 2.57 -0.12
CA ARG A 200 19.09 2.87 1.32
C ARG A 200 18.92 1.63 2.20
N MET A 201 18.28 0.58 1.66
CA MET A 201 18.10 -0.70 2.35
C MET A 201 19.31 -1.59 2.15
N HIS A 202 19.76 -2.21 3.23
CA HIS A 202 20.88 -3.14 3.20
C HIS A 202 20.40 -4.59 3.20
N PRO A 203 21.15 -5.55 2.63
CA PRO A 203 20.73 -6.96 2.55
C PRO A 203 20.36 -7.59 3.90
N PHE A 204 20.95 -7.14 5.01
CA PHE A 204 20.63 -7.65 6.35
C PHE A 204 19.29 -7.17 6.91
N GLN A 205 18.64 -6.18 6.29
CA GLN A 205 17.35 -5.65 6.74
C GLN A 205 16.16 -6.47 6.22
N GLY A 206 16.40 -7.53 5.52
CA GLY A 206 15.40 -8.34 4.85
C GLY A 206 15.02 -9.64 5.56
N THR A 207 15.25 -9.72 6.85
CA THR A 207 14.89 -10.90 7.66
C THR A 207 13.95 -10.52 8.78
#